data_6be31bf99db7d31c5aa1c4ba969d0cc7
#
_entry.id   6be31bf99db7d31c5aa1c4ba969d0cc7
#
_cell.length_a   1.000
_cell.length_b   1.000
_cell.length_c   1.000
_cell.angle_alpha   90.00
_cell.angle_beta   90.00
_cell.angle_gamma   90.00
#
_symmetry.space_group_name_H-M   'P 1'
#
loop_
_entity.id
_entity.type
_entity.pdbx_description
1 polymer ?
#
loop_
_entity_poly.entity_id
_entity_poly.type
_entity_poly.pdbx_seq_one_letter_code
_entity_poly.pdbx_strand_id
1 'polypeptide(L)'
;MNVVPATHSIVASADWLPQLVSIRLMLPLVMLVLLWTWESLRPFFELKQDRLRHAVRNLTIALLNAAVIGLLFGTVTVLTAEWTVQNRLGLLQLSNSHVTAQFIAGLILLDAWMYLWHWLNHRVPLLWRFHRVHHSDTNMDVTTATRFHLGEHAISGTLRLLLIPVLGLSIWQIVVYELAVISATHFHHANITIGRADRWLRCLVVTPDMHKVHHSHWQPETDSNYAVVLSVWDRLARTFRLNPDPHSICFGLDEFADDRWQTIRGMLVTPLGRQSPPEISRLDEVEPEESPSPSTTET
;
A
#
# COMPACT_ATOMS: atom_id res chain seq x y z
N MET A 1 39.86 -22.72 21.97
CA MET A 1 39.03 -21.53 22.05
C MET A 1 39.40 -20.63 20.87
N ASN A 2 38.73 -20.81 19.71
CA ASN A 2 38.95 -19.93 18.58
C ASN A 2 38.06 -18.71 18.78
N VAL A 3 38.67 -17.58 19.10
CA VAL A 3 38.03 -16.27 19.10
C VAL A 3 37.70 -15.97 17.63
N VAL A 4 36.44 -16.08 17.26
CA VAL A 4 35.93 -15.59 16.01
C VAL A 4 36.12 -14.06 16.03
N PRO A 5 36.80 -13.49 15.02
CA PRO A 5 37.00 -12.05 14.98
C PRO A 5 35.66 -11.37 15.01
N ALA A 6 35.51 -10.37 15.87
CA ALA A 6 34.35 -9.51 15.98
C ALA A 6 34.00 -9.03 14.56
N THR A 7 32.84 -9.45 14.07
CA THR A 7 32.24 -8.91 12.85
C THR A 7 32.19 -7.41 13.06
N HIS A 8 32.94 -6.69 12.22
CA HIS A 8 33.00 -5.23 12.20
C HIS A 8 31.59 -4.69 12.37
N SER A 9 31.36 -3.97 13.46
CA SER A 9 30.13 -3.25 13.67
C SER A 9 29.99 -2.27 12.48
N ILE A 10 29.00 -2.49 11.64
CA ILE A 10 28.65 -1.60 10.52
C ILE A 10 28.35 -0.18 11.02
N VAL A 11 28.23 0.00 12.31
CA VAL A 11 28.09 1.28 13.03
C VAL A 11 29.39 2.10 13.07
N ALA A 12 30.54 1.56 12.65
CA ALA A 12 31.85 2.20 12.87
C ALA A 12 32.18 3.41 11.97
N SER A 13 31.33 3.78 11.00
CA SER A 13 31.49 5.08 10.32
C SER A 13 30.11 5.74 10.20
N ALA A 14 29.87 6.79 10.97
CA ALA A 14 28.67 7.62 10.92
C ALA A 14 28.47 8.34 9.55
N ASP A 15 29.37 8.13 8.61
CA ASP A 15 29.44 8.87 7.34
C ASP A 15 28.30 8.53 6.37
N TRP A 16 27.66 7.37 6.50
CA TRP A 16 26.53 6.96 5.65
C TRP A 16 25.16 7.46 6.14
N LEU A 17 25.04 7.79 7.44
CA LEU A 17 23.76 8.19 8.05
C LEU A 17 23.15 9.45 7.40
N PRO A 18 23.93 10.54 7.17
CA PRO A 18 23.42 11.71 6.45
C PRO A 18 22.96 11.39 5.02
N GLN A 19 23.70 10.51 4.32
CA GLN A 19 23.33 10.09 2.96
C GLN A 19 22.01 9.31 2.95
N LEU A 20 21.85 8.39 3.90
CA LEU A 20 20.61 7.61 4.04
C LEU A 20 19.41 8.50 4.35
N VAL A 21 19.58 9.46 5.28
CA VAL A 21 18.53 10.43 5.61
C VAL A 21 18.18 11.25 4.35
N SER A 22 19.19 11.71 3.61
CA SER A 22 18.98 12.45 2.36
C SER A 22 18.21 11.62 1.32
N ILE A 23 18.56 10.36 1.12
CA ILE A 23 17.85 9.46 0.19
C ILE A 23 16.40 9.25 0.64
N ARG A 24 16.15 9.00 1.94
CA ARG A 24 14.81 8.82 2.47
C ARG A 24 13.92 10.05 2.30
N LEU A 25 14.48 11.24 2.30
CA LEU A 25 13.74 12.49 2.09
C LEU A 25 13.57 12.82 0.60
N MET A 26 14.62 12.60 -0.20
CA MET A 26 14.63 12.99 -1.61
C MET A 26 13.86 12.04 -2.52
N LEU A 27 13.95 10.71 -2.27
CA LEU A 27 13.33 9.72 -3.17
C LEU A 27 11.80 9.88 -3.24
N PRO A 28 11.04 10.03 -2.14
CA PRO A 28 9.60 10.27 -2.21
C PRO A 28 9.27 11.54 -3.00
N LEU A 29 10.04 12.61 -2.79
CA LEU A 29 9.83 13.88 -3.48
C LEU A 29 10.10 13.76 -4.98
N VAL A 30 11.20 13.12 -5.36
CA VAL A 30 11.55 12.88 -6.76
C VAL A 30 10.48 12.01 -7.44
N MET A 31 10.06 10.92 -6.80
CA MET A 31 8.99 10.05 -7.32
C MET A 31 7.68 10.82 -7.48
N LEU A 32 7.31 11.62 -6.48
CA LEU A 32 6.11 12.46 -6.52
C LEU A 32 6.17 13.43 -7.71
N VAL A 33 7.27 14.18 -7.88
CA VAL A 33 7.42 15.16 -8.97
C VAL A 33 7.39 14.49 -10.34
N LEU A 34 8.13 13.39 -10.52
CA LEU A 34 8.20 12.68 -11.79
C LEU A 34 6.82 12.10 -12.18
N LEU A 35 6.16 11.43 -11.25
CA LEU A 35 4.86 10.80 -11.52
C LEU A 35 3.74 11.82 -11.63
N TRP A 36 3.74 12.89 -10.81
CA TRP A 36 2.81 14.01 -10.97
C TRP A 36 2.94 14.67 -12.34
N THR A 37 4.18 14.85 -12.82
CA THR A 37 4.43 15.38 -14.16
C THR A 37 3.92 14.42 -15.23
N TRP A 38 4.20 13.12 -15.09
CA TRP A 38 3.73 12.13 -16.05
C TRP A 38 2.19 12.07 -16.12
N GLU A 39 1.50 11.95 -14.99
CA GLU A 39 0.03 11.92 -14.97
C GLU A 39 -0.60 13.26 -15.40
N SER A 40 0.12 14.39 -15.27
CA SER A 40 -0.33 15.68 -15.79
C SER A 40 -0.24 15.76 -17.31
N LEU A 41 0.75 15.12 -17.91
CA LEU A 41 0.97 15.12 -19.36
C LEU A 41 0.19 14.02 -20.07
N ARG A 42 -0.03 12.88 -19.41
CA ARG A 42 -0.69 11.69 -19.96
C ARG A 42 -1.55 10.99 -18.89
N PRO A 43 -2.64 11.63 -18.43
CA PRO A 43 -3.51 11.03 -17.43
C PRO A 43 -4.28 9.85 -18.04
N PHE A 44 -4.50 8.82 -17.22
CA PHE A 44 -5.37 7.69 -17.59
C PHE A 44 -6.86 8.07 -17.44
N PHE A 45 -7.23 8.61 -16.26
CA PHE A 45 -8.55 9.24 -16.04
C PHE A 45 -8.43 10.74 -16.16
N GLU A 46 -9.51 11.41 -16.55
CA GLU A 46 -9.56 12.87 -16.66
C GLU A 46 -9.16 13.55 -15.35
N LEU A 47 -8.33 14.59 -15.47
CA LEU A 47 -7.87 15.38 -14.32
C LEU A 47 -9.02 16.26 -13.82
N LYS A 48 -9.31 16.19 -12.53
CA LYS A 48 -10.35 17.02 -11.92
C LYS A 48 -9.83 18.45 -11.64
N GLN A 49 -10.75 19.42 -11.64
CA GLN A 49 -10.43 20.85 -11.47
C GLN A 49 -9.82 21.17 -10.11
N ASP A 50 -10.15 20.41 -9.05
CA ASP A 50 -9.67 20.61 -7.69
C ASP A 50 -8.43 19.76 -7.32
N ARG A 51 -7.74 19.19 -8.32
CA ARG A 51 -6.59 18.30 -8.13
C ARG A 51 -5.51 18.87 -7.20
N LEU A 52 -5.21 20.18 -7.29
CA LEU A 52 -4.22 20.80 -6.41
C LEU A 52 -4.70 20.80 -4.95
N ARG A 53 -6.00 21.08 -4.71
CA ARG A 53 -6.59 21.04 -3.35
C ARG A 53 -6.56 19.61 -2.81
N HIS A 54 -6.87 18.61 -3.62
CA HIS A 54 -6.76 17.20 -3.29
C HIS A 54 -5.34 16.83 -2.88
N ALA A 55 -4.34 17.16 -3.70
CA ALA A 55 -2.92 16.91 -3.41
C ALA A 55 -2.47 17.58 -2.11
N VAL A 56 -2.83 18.85 -1.87
CA VAL A 56 -2.50 19.55 -0.63
C VAL A 56 -3.08 18.84 0.59
N ARG A 57 -4.30 18.35 0.54
CA ARG A 57 -4.92 17.60 1.63
C ARG A 57 -4.19 16.28 1.91
N ASN A 58 -3.89 15.49 0.87
CA ASN A 58 -3.18 14.22 0.99
C ASN A 58 -1.75 14.42 1.50
N LEU A 59 -1.02 15.40 0.99
CA LEU A 59 0.33 15.71 1.46
C LEU A 59 0.36 16.28 2.89
N THR A 60 -0.67 17.04 3.30
CA THR A 60 -0.77 17.53 4.67
C THR A 60 -0.95 16.39 5.67
N ILE A 61 -1.84 15.42 5.39
CA ILE A 61 -1.99 14.26 6.28
C ILE A 61 -0.73 13.37 6.27
N ALA A 62 -0.04 13.27 5.13
CA ALA A 62 1.23 12.57 5.03
C ALA A 62 2.33 13.19 5.92
N LEU A 63 2.47 14.52 5.87
CA LEU A 63 3.43 15.24 6.71
C LEU A 63 3.12 15.12 8.20
N LEU A 64 1.84 15.19 8.57
CA LEU A 64 1.40 14.93 9.94
C LEU A 64 1.78 13.53 10.39
N ASN A 65 1.46 12.52 9.58
CA ASN A 65 1.80 11.13 9.86
C ASN A 65 3.32 10.93 9.97
N ALA A 66 4.10 11.48 9.03
CA ALA A 66 5.56 11.36 9.05
C ALA A 66 6.17 11.97 10.31
N ALA A 67 5.70 13.15 10.75
CA ALA A 67 6.16 13.79 11.97
C ALA A 67 5.83 12.97 13.22
N VAL A 68 4.57 12.53 13.38
CA VAL A 68 4.12 11.79 14.56
C VAL A 68 4.76 10.39 14.61
N ILE A 69 4.74 9.65 13.50
CA ILE A 69 5.29 8.30 13.43
C ILE A 69 6.82 8.32 13.53
N GLY A 70 7.48 9.30 12.90
CA GLY A 70 8.92 9.48 13.05
C GLY A 70 9.32 9.73 14.51
N LEU A 71 8.58 10.59 15.21
CA LEU A 71 8.82 10.87 16.64
C LEU A 71 8.58 9.64 17.52
N LEU A 72 7.48 8.92 17.31
CA LEU A 72 7.09 7.79 18.17
C LEU A 72 7.91 6.52 17.90
N PHE A 73 8.22 6.23 16.65
CA PHE A 73 8.78 4.94 16.24
C PHE A 73 10.21 5.00 15.69
N GLY A 74 10.68 6.18 15.26
CA GLY A 74 11.96 6.28 14.56
C GLY A 74 13.13 5.72 15.37
N THR A 75 13.38 6.30 16.54
CA THR A 75 14.48 5.87 17.42
C THR A 75 14.28 4.43 17.91
N VAL A 76 13.06 4.07 18.32
CA VAL A 76 12.77 2.72 18.85
C VAL A 76 12.99 1.65 17.77
N THR A 77 12.64 1.93 16.51
CA THR A 77 12.90 1.01 15.38
C THR A 77 14.40 0.75 15.20
N VAL A 78 15.23 1.81 15.23
CA VAL A 78 16.70 1.66 15.12
C VAL A 78 17.24 0.82 16.27
N LEU A 79 16.91 1.20 17.51
CA LEU A 79 17.39 0.49 18.71
C LEU A 79 16.93 -0.98 18.72
N THR A 80 15.69 -1.27 18.32
CA THR A 80 15.18 -2.64 18.24
C THR A 80 15.93 -3.46 17.20
N ALA A 81 16.21 -2.88 16.03
CA ALA A 81 16.96 -3.56 14.97
C ALA A 81 18.41 -3.83 15.37
N GLU A 82 19.08 -2.85 15.99
CA GLU A 82 20.44 -3.03 16.52
C GLU A 82 20.50 -4.10 17.61
N TRP A 83 19.58 -4.05 18.58
CA TRP A 83 19.46 -5.04 19.64
C TRP A 83 19.22 -6.45 19.07
N THR A 84 18.38 -6.57 18.06
CA THR A 84 18.08 -7.82 17.36
C THR A 84 19.34 -8.44 16.74
N VAL A 85 20.12 -7.66 16.01
CA VAL A 85 21.33 -8.13 15.34
C VAL A 85 22.42 -8.45 16.36
N GLN A 86 22.65 -7.61 17.38
CA GLN A 86 23.66 -7.81 18.43
C GLN A 86 23.41 -9.09 19.22
N ASN A 87 22.14 -9.42 19.50
CA ASN A 87 21.76 -10.62 20.25
C ASN A 87 21.46 -11.83 19.36
N ARG A 88 21.67 -11.73 18.03
CA ARG A 88 21.41 -12.79 17.05
C ARG A 88 19.99 -13.37 17.15
N LEU A 89 19.00 -12.50 17.31
CA LEU A 89 17.61 -12.91 17.42
C LEU A 89 16.94 -13.09 16.06
N GLY A 90 15.99 -14.02 16.02
CA GLY A 90 15.09 -14.20 14.89
C GLY A 90 15.61 -15.12 13.77
N LEU A 91 14.70 -15.45 12.87
CA LEU A 91 14.89 -16.48 11.83
C LEU A 91 16.14 -16.25 10.98
N LEU A 92 16.39 -15.01 10.56
CA LEU A 92 17.50 -14.67 9.67
C LEU A 92 18.84 -14.79 10.38
N GLN A 93 18.92 -14.40 11.65
CA GLN A 93 20.14 -14.43 12.46
C GLN A 93 20.55 -15.85 12.89
N LEU A 94 19.58 -16.76 12.99
CA LEU A 94 19.81 -18.17 13.29
C LEU A 94 20.27 -18.96 12.03
N SER A 95 20.09 -18.38 10.85
CA SER A 95 20.53 -18.99 9.59
C SER A 95 22.05 -18.89 9.42
N ASN A 96 22.69 -20.00 9.02
CA ASN A 96 24.10 -20.03 8.64
C ASN A 96 24.34 -19.64 7.17
N SER A 97 23.34 -19.03 6.53
CA SER A 97 23.44 -18.61 5.12
C SER A 97 24.33 -17.37 4.96
N HIS A 98 24.80 -17.16 3.73
CA HIS A 98 25.59 -15.97 3.38
C HIS A 98 24.80 -14.67 3.65
N VAL A 99 25.50 -13.62 4.09
CA VAL A 99 24.87 -12.32 4.45
C VAL A 99 23.99 -11.75 3.35
N THR A 100 24.36 -11.88 2.08
CA THR A 100 23.55 -11.46 0.94
C THR A 100 22.24 -12.23 0.85
N ALA A 101 22.27 -13.55 1.08
CA ALA A 101 21.06 -14.38 1.08
C ALA A 101 20.14 -14.00 2.25
N GLN A 102 20.68 -13.75 3.44
CA GLN A 102 19.91 -13.25 4.58
C GLN A 102 19.28 -11.88 4.30
N PHE A 103 20.04 -11.01 3.62
CA PHE A 103 19.54 -9.68 3.24
C PHE A 103 18.34 -9.77 2.28
N ILE A 104 18.48 -10.54 1.20
CA ILE A 104 17.41 -10.77 0.22
C ILE A 104 16.20 -11.44 0.87
N ALA A 105 16.43 -12.48 1.68
CA ALA A 105 15.35 -13.16 2.40
C ALA A 105 14.59 -12.21 3.32
N GLY A 106 15.27 -11.29 4.00
CA GLY A 106 14.63 -10.27 4.82
C GLY A 106 13.73 -9.33 4.02
N LEU A 107 14.15 -8.89 2.82
CA LEU A 107 13.31 -8.08 1.93
C LEU A 107 12.06 -8.85 1.48
N ILE A 108 12.22 -10.12 1.11
CA ILE A 108 11.10 -10.99 0.71
C ILE A 108 10.13 -11.20 1.87
N LEU A 109 10.62 -11.44 3.09
CA LEU A 109 9.78 -11.62 4.27
C LEU A 109 9.04 -10.34 4.65
N LEU A 110 9.67 -9.17 4.51
CA LEU A 110 9.02 -7.88 4.71
C LEU A 110 7.91 -7.65 3.68
N ASP A 111 8.13 -8.04 2.43
CA ASP A 111 7.13 -7.89 1.37
C ASP A 111 5.94 -8.85 1.54
N ALA A 112 6.21 -10.10 1.96
CA ALA A 112 5.17 -11.05 2.36
C ALA A 112 4.36 -10.53 3.56
N TRP A 113 5.03 -9.90 4.54
CA TRP A 113 4.35 -9.25 5.67
C TRP A 113 3.47 -8.09 5.21
N MET A 114 3.96 -7.23 4.30
CA MET A 114 3.17 -6.11 3.78
C MET A 114 1.93 -6.59 3.01
N TYR A 115 2.04 -7.67 2.23
CA TYR A 115 0.88 -8.32 1.64
C TYR A 115 -0.13 -8.78 2.71
N LEU A 116 0.34 -9.50 3.73
CA LEU A 116 -0.52 -9.98 4.83
C LEU A 116 -1.16 -8.82 5.59
N TRP A 117 -0.38 -7.78 5.90
CA TRP A 117 -0.86 -6.58 6.57
C TRP A 117 -1.98 -5.89 5.76
N HIS A 118 -1.77 -5.70 4.47
CA HIS A 118 -2.74 -5.07 3.58
C HIS A 118 -4.03 -5.92 3.49
N TRP A 119 -3.89 -7.23 3.32
CA TRP A 119 -5.02 -8.16 3.36
C TRP A 119 -5.77 -8.10 4.70
N LEU A 120 -5.09 -8.05 5.83
CA LEU A 120 -5.71 -7.91 7.16
C LEU A 120 -6.47 -6.59 7.28
N ASN A 121 -5.97 -5.50 6.73
CA ASN A 121 -6.66 -4.21 6.72
C ASN A 121 -8.03 -4.29 6.03
N HIS A 122 -8.18 -5.13 5.02
CA HIS A 122 -9.46 -5.37 4.34
C HIS A 122 -10.35 -6.39 5.05
N ARG A 123 -9.78 -7.35 5.78
CA ARG A 123 -10.55 -8.47 6.39
C ARG A 123 -10.93 -8.22 7.84
N VAL A 124 -10.17 -7.43 8.57
CA VAL A 124 -10.43 -7.14 9.99
C VAL A 124 -11.21 -5.82 10.10
N PRO A 125 -12.48 -5.83 10.58
CA PRO A 125 -13.32 -4.63 10.58
C PRO A 125 -12.71 -3.43 11.33
N LEU A 126 -11.94 -3.68 12.40
CA LEU A 126 -11.26 -2.61 13.13
C LEU A 126 -10.16 -1.97 12.28
N LEU A 127 -9.37 -2.76 11.56
CA LEU A 127 -8.29 -2.25 10.71
C LEU A 127 -8.85 -1.54 9.48
N TRP A 128 -9.91 -2.08 8.87
CA TRP A 128 -10.62 -1.46 7.76
C TRP A 128 -11.10 -0.04 8.10
N ARG A 129 -11.55 0.22 9.32
CA ARG A 129 -11.96 1.58 9.73
C ARG A 129 -10.86 2.62 9.50
N PHE A 130 -9.60 2.27 9.68
CA PHE A 130 -8.47 3.16 9.42
C PHE A 130 -8.08 3.14 7.95
N HIS A 131 -8.02 1.96 7.34
CA HIS A 131 -7.59 1.77 5.96
C HIS A 131 -8.58 2.34 4.93
N ARG A 132 -9.87 2.34 5.23
CA ARG A 132 -10.88 2.95 4.36
C ARG A 132 -10.70 4.46 4.13
N VAL A 133 -9.88 5.16 4.93
CA VAL A 133 -9.46 6.54 4.64
C VAL A 133 -8.70 6.60 3.32
N HIS A 134 -7.87 5.60 3.08
CA HIS A 134 -7.13 5.43 1.83
C HIS A 134 -8.08 5.13 0.66
N HIS A 135 -9.00 4.18 0.83
CA HIS A 135 -9.99 3.80 -0.18
C HIS A 135 -11.12 4.81 -0.38
N SER A 136 -11.33 5.76 0.54
CA SER A 136 -12.33 6.83 0.39
C SER A 136 -11.92 7.93 -0.60
N ASP A 137 -10.74 7.83 -1.19
CA ASP A 137 -10.28 8.77 -2.20
C ASP A 137 -11.09 8.62 -3.49
N THR A 138 -11.80 9.69 -3.87
CA THR A 138 -12.62 9.71 -5.10
C THR A 138 -11.83 10.12 -6.34
N ASN A 139 -10.53 10.44 -6.18
CA ASN A 139 -9.68 10.95 -7.26
C ASN A 139 -8.28 10.33 -7.16
N MET A 140 -8.17 9.05 -7.51
CA MET A 140 -6.89 8.37 -7.44
C MET A 140 -5.83 9.05 -8.31
N ASP A 141 -4.77 9.55 -7.66
CA ASP A 141 -3.55 10.09 -8.27
C ASP A 141 -2.32 9.73 -7.43
N VAL A 142 -1.13 10.16 -7.86
CA VAL A 142 0.11 9.83 -7.15
C VAL A 142 0.09 10.23 -5.67
N THR A 143 -0.68 11.25 -5.27
CA THR A 143 -0.78 11.70 -3.87
C THR A 143 -1.64 10.77 -3.02
N THR A 144 -2.52 9.96 -3.62
CA THR A 144 -3.30 8.92 -2.93
C THR A 144 -2.38 7.92 -2.22
N ALA A 145 -1.17 7.68 -2.76
CA ALA A 145 -0.12 6.87 -2.13
C ALA A 145 0.23 7.33 -0.70
N THR A 146 -0.10 8.55 -0.33
CA THR A 146 0.23 9.15 0.98
C THR A 146 -0.99 9.33 1.89
N ARG A 147 -2.20 9.01 1.41
CA ARG A 147 -3.47 9.21 2.10
C ARG A 147 -3.78 8.07 3.06
N PHE A 148 -3.19 8.09 4.24
CA PHE A 148 -3.41 7.10 5.30
C PHE A 148 -3.84 7.74 6.61
N HIS A 149 -4.57 6.99 7.43
CA HIS A 149 -4.91 7.42 8.78
C HIS A 149 -3.76 7.16 9.74
N LEU A 150 -3.51 8.11 10.66
CA LEU A 150 -2.47 7.99 11.68
C LEU A 150 -2.59 6.69 12.51
N GLY A 151 -3.83 6.25 12.81
CA GLY A 151 -4.09 5.02 13.55
C GLY A 151 -3.59 3.76 12.83
N GLU A 152 -3.72 3.70 11.50
CA GLU A 152 -3.17 2.59 10.73
C GLU A 152 -1.64 2.53 10.85
N HIS A 153 -0.97 3.66 10.67
CA HIS A 153 0.48 3.75 10.83
C HIS A 153 0.95 3.42 12.24
N ALA A 154 0.20 3.82 13.27
CA ALA A 154 0.54 3.50 14.66
C ALA A 154 0.43 2.00 14.95
N ILE A 155 -0.64 1.34 14.48
CA ILE A 155 -0.80 -0.11 14.63
C ILE A 155 0.29 -0.85 13.83
N SER A 156 0.49 -0.48 12.57
CA SER A 156 1.53 -1.05 11.70
C SER A 156 2.94 -0.88 12.31
N GLY A 157 3.25 0.31 12.83
CA GLY A 157 4.52 0.60 13.49
C GLY A 157 4.74 -0.28 14.72
N THR A 158 3.71 -0.47 15.55
CA THR A 158 3.78 -1.35 16.74
C THR A 158 4.02 -2.80 16.33
N LEU A 159 3.28 -3.32 15.34
CA LEU A 159 3.46 -4.68 14.85
C LEU A 159 4.85 -4.88 14.22
N ARG A 160 5.35 -3.86 13.50
CA ARG A 160 6.70 -3.91 12.94
C ARG A 160 7.78 -4.02 14.02
N LEU A 161 7.66 -3.31 15.15
CA LEU A 161 8.60 -3.44 16.28
C LEU A 161 8.65 -4.87 16.81
N LEU A 162 7.52 -5.59 16.81
CA LEU A 162 7.48 -7.01 17.18
C LEU A 162 8.07 -7.92 16.08
N LEU A 163 7.85 -7.57 14.84
CA LEU A 163 8.32 -8.35 13.69
C LEU A 163 9.84 -8.31 13.53
N ILE A 164 10.49 -7.20 13.86
CA ILE A 164 11.95 -7.03 13.75
C ILE A 164 12.70 -8.15 14.47
N PRO A 165 12.51 -8.40 15.78
CA PRO A 165 13.23 -9.45 16.48
C PRO A 165 12.76 -10.87 16.09
N VAL A 166 11.51 -11.06 15.68
CA VAL A 166 10.99 -12.37 15.24
C VAL A 166 11.66 -12.81 13.95
N LEU A 167 11.78 -11.91 12.98
CA LEU A 167 12.43 -12.20 11.71
C LEU A 167 13.95 -12.07 11.76
N GLY A 168 14.48 -11.30 12.69
CA GLY A 168 15.92 -11.05 12.78
C GLY A 168 16.40 -9.95 11.84
N LEU A 169 15.58 -8.89 11.64
CA LEU A 169 15.83 -7.85 10.66
C LEU A 169 16.90 -6.86 11.13
N SER A 170 17.75 -6.47 10.20
CA SER A 170 18.67 -5.34 10.35
C SER A 170 18.01 -4.02 9.93
N ILE A 171 18.54 -2.90 10.41
CA ILE A 171 18.06 -1.56 10.00
C ILE A 171 18.19 -1.34 8.49
N TRP A 172 19.19 -1.92 7.84
CA TRP A 172 19.38 -1.80 6.39
C TRP A 172 18.28 -2.48 5.59
N GLN A 173 17.83 -3.67 5.99
CA GLN A 173 16.72 -4.36 5.36
C GLN A 173 15.44 -3.53 5.48
N ILE A 174 15.20 -2.95 6.67
CA ILE A 174 14.03 -2.10 6.92
C ILE A 174 14.06 -0.87 6.00
N VAL A 175 15.17 -0.16 5.96
CA VAL A 175 15.28 1.08 5.18
C VAL A 175 15.21 0.82 3.67
N VAL A 176 15.92 -0.19 3.16
CA VAL A 176 15.86 -0.53 1.72
C VAL A 176 14.45 -0.96 1.33
N TYR A 177 13.77 -1.73 2.20
CA TYR A 177 12.40 -2.11 1.94
C TYR A 177 11.43 -0.92 1.99
N GLU A 178 11.57 0.00 2.96
CA GLU A 178 10.78 1.24 2.99
C GLU A 178 10.93 2.07 1.72
N LEU A 179 12.15 2.19 1.19
CA LEU A 179 12.39 2.89 -0.08
C LEU A 179 11.72 2.17 -1.26
N ALA A 180 11.74 0.84 -1.27
CA ALA A 180 11.04 0.05 -2.29
C ALA A 180 9.51 0.24 -2.20
N VAL A 181 8.94 0.20 -0.98
CA VAL A 181 7.50 0.46 -0.75
C VAL A 181 7.11 1.85 -1.20
N ILE A 182 7.86 2.89 -0.82
CA ILE A 182 7.58 4.27 -1.22
C ILE A 182 7.58 4.40 -2.74
N SER A 183 8.58 3.83 -3.41
CA SER A 183 8.68 3.88 -4.88
C SER A 183 7.52 3.14 -5.55
N ALA A 184 7.21 1.94 -5.07
CA ALA A 184 6.13 1.12 -5.61
C ALA A 184 4.76 1.77 -5.40
N THR A 185 4.48 2.28 -4.19
CA THR A 185 3.18 2.90 -3.87
C THR A 185 2.94 4.17 -4.67
N HIS A 186 3.93 5.05 -4.83
CA HIS A 186 3.78 6.21 -5.70
C HIS A 186 3.56 5.81 -7.16
N PHE A 187 4.29 4.79 -7.65
CA PHE A 187 4.14 4.31 -9.01
C PHE A 187 2.75 3.72 -9.27
N HIS A 188 2.29 2.80 -8.43
CA HIS A 188 1.04 2.10 -8.72
C HIS A 188 -0.23 2.92 -8.38
N HIS A 189 -0.13 4.01 -7.57
CA HIS A 189 -1.25 4.94 -7.37
C HIS A 189 -1.33 6.02 -8.45
N ALA A 190 -0.25 6.27 -9.20
CA ALA A 190 -0.25 7.31 -10.21
C ALA A 190 -1.37 7.08 -11.26
N ASN A 191 -2.03 8.17 -11.63
CA ASN A 191 -3.09 8.18 -12.65
C ASN A 191 -2.50 8.05 -14.07
N ILE A 192 -1.78 6.96 -14.31
CA ILE A 192 -1.12 6.65 -15.58
C ILE A 192 -1.47 5.24 -16.04
N THR A 193 -1.13 4.94 -17.30
CA THR A 193 -1.00 3.57 -17.81
C THR A 193 0.34 3.41 -18.48
N ILE A 194 0.91 2.21 -18.37
CA ILE A 194 2.13 1.81 -19.07
C ILE A 194 1.84 0.98 -20.33
N GLY A 195 0.56 0.89 -20.70
CA GLY A 195 0.08 0.24 -21.91
C GLY A 195 0.52 -1.22 -22.00
N ARG A 196 1.10 -1.61 -23.14
CA ARG A 196 1.50 -3.02 -23.40
C ARG A 196 2.59 -3.54 -22.44
N ALA A 197 3.36 -2.67 -21.82
CA ALA A 197 4.38 -3.07 -20.85
C ALA A 197 3.77 -3.63 -19.56
N ASP A 198 2.54 -3.22 -19.23
CA ASP A 198 1.83 -3.67 -18.02
C ASP A 198 1.79 -5.20 -17.91
N ARG A 199 1.43 -5.90 -19.00
CA ARG A 199 1.30 -7.37 -19.00
C ARG A 199 2.58 -8.11 -18.57
N TRP A 200 3.75 -7.52 -18.81
CA TRP A 200 5.03 -8.09 -18.43
C TRP A 200 5.45 -7.63 -17.03
N LEU A 201 5.30 -6.34 -16.77
CA LEU A 201 5.74 -5.76 -15.50
C LEU A 201 4.89 -6.28 -14.33
N ARG A 202 3.59 -6.43 -14.51
CA ARG A 202 2.68 -6.98 -13.48
C ARG A 202 2.92 -8.46 -13.12
N CYS A 203 3.80 -9.16 -13.87
CA CYS A 203 4.24 -10.48 -13.46
C CYS A 203 5.24 -10.44 -12.30
N LEU A 204 5.92 -9.30 -12.12
CA LEU A 204 6.97 -9.11 -11.11
C LEU A 204 6.54 -8.14 -10.02
N VAL A 205 6.05 -6.97 -10.40
CA VAL A 205 5.70 -5.90 -9.46
C VAL A 205 4.26 -5.44 -9.65
N VAL A 206 3.73 -4.78 -8.63
CA VAL A 206 2.41 -4.16 -8.69
C VAL A 206 2.43 -2.98 -9.67
N THR A 207 1.47 -2.93 -10.57
CA THR A 207 1.37 -1.88 -11.60
C THR A 207 0.17 -0.97 -11.35
N PRO A 208 0.13 0.23 -11.98
CA PRO A 208 -1.03 1.10 -11.90
C PRO A 208 -2.33 0.43 -12.32
N ASP A 209 -2.30 -0.42 -13.36
CA ASP A 209 -3.52 -1.08 -13.86
C ASP A 209 -4.04 -2.17 -12.88
N MET A 210 -3.15 -2.85 -12.13
CA MET A 210 -3.55 -3.74 -11.04
C MET A 210 -4.15 -2.97 -9.86
N HIS A 211 -3.51 -1.88 -9.46
CA HIS A 211 -3.86 -1.18 -8.23
C HIS A 211 -5.12 -0.33 -8.37
N LYS A 212 -5.44 0.16 -9.57
CA LYS A 212 -6.73 0.79 -9.89
C LYS A 212 -7.91 -0.16 -9.61
N VAL A 213 -7.77 -1.45 -9.93
CA VAL A 213 -8.78 -2.48 -9.61
C VAL A 213 -8.97 -2.58 -8.11
N HIS A 214 -7.88 -2.61 -7.35
CA HIS A 214 -7.92 -2.64 -5.89
C HIS A 214 -8.61 -1.40 -5.28
N HIS A 215 -8.50 -0.22 -5.90
CA HIS A 215 -9.17 1.01 -5.48
C HIS A 215 -10.58 1.20 -6.01
N SER A 216 -11.12 0.23 -6.74
CA SER A 216 -12.52 0.26 -7.19
C SER A 216 -13.48 0.35 -6.01
N HIS A 217 -14.61 1.08 -6.20
CA HIS A 217 -15.69 1.09 -5.22
C HIS A 217 -16.43 -0.25 -5.15
N TRP A 218 -16.32 -1.08 -6.19
CA TRP A 218 -16.96 -2.39 -6.22
C TRP A 218 -16.17 -3.40 -5.37
N GLN A 219 -16.78 -3.85 -4.27
CA GLN A 219 -16.10 -4.63 -3.25
C GLN A 219 -15.35 -5.88 -3.75
N PRO A 220 -15.85 -6.67 -4.73
CA PRO A 220 -15.08 -7.80 -5.26
C PRO A 220 -13.77 -7.40 -5.93
N GLU A 221 -13.64 -6.17 -6.43
CA GLU A 221 -12.40 -5.60 -6.95
C GLU A 221 -11.54 -5.00 -5.83
N THR A 222 -12.15 -4.25 -4.91
CA THR A 222 -11.47 -3.71 -3.73
C THR A 222 -10.84 -4.82 -2.90
N ASP A 223 -11.51 -5.98 -2.80
CA ASP A 223 -11.04 -7.16 -2.08
C ASP A 223 -10.10 -8.04 -2.93
N SER A 224 -9.23 -7.43 -3.74
CA SER A 224 -8.24 -8.08 -4.60
C SER A 224 -6.94 -7.28 -4.67
N ASN A 225 -5.87 -7.82 -5.24
CA ASN A 225 -4.59 -7.13 -5.52
C ASN A 225 -3.98 -6.41 -4.30
N TYR A 226 -3.79 -7.15 -3.20
CA TYR A 226 -3.24 -6.63 -1.94
C TYR A 226 -1.72 -6.47 -1.93
N ALA A 227 -1.00 -7.01 -2.91
CA ALA A 227 0.45 -6.86 -2.99
C ALA A 227 0.87 -5.39 -3.07
N VAL A 228 2.05 -5.08 -2.50
CA VAL A 228 2.58 -3.71 -2.47
C VAL A 228 3.76 -3.54 -3.41
N VAL A 229 4.76 -4.43 -3.34
CA VAL A 229 5.92 -4.37 -4.25
C VAL A 229 5.88 -5.53 -5.24
N LEU A 230 6.01 -6.77 -4.75
CA LEU A 230 6.02 -7.96 -5.60
C LEU A 230 4.60 -8.50 -5.81
N SER A 231 4.12 -8.50 -7.03
CA SER A 231 2.78 -8.96 -7.41
C SER A 231 2.57 -10.48 -7.28
N VAL A 232 3.63 -11.24 -7.00
CA VAL A 232 3.58 -12.69 -6.84
C VAL A 232 2.67 -13.14 -5.70
N TRP A 233 2.55 -12.34 -4.64
CA TRP A 233 1.72 -12.68 -3.47
C TRP A 233 0.25 -12.80 -3.83
N ASP A 234 -0.28 -11.91 -4.68
CA ASP A 234 -1.67 -11.99 -5.15
C ASP A 234 -1.93 -13.27 -5.96
N ARG A 235 -0.95 -13.73 -6.71
CA ARG A 235 -1.08 -15.00 -7.46
C ARG A 235 -1.04 -16.20 -6.54
N LEU A 236 -0.11 -16.21 -5.58
CA LEU A 236 0.01 -17.31 -4.61
C LEU A 236 -1.24 -17.42 -3.74
N ALA A 237 -1.80 -16.29 -3.32
CA ALA A 237 -3.00 -16.25 -2.48
C ALA A 237 -4.32 -16.24 -3.29
N ARG A 238 -4.25 -16.25 -4.63
CA ARG A 238 -5.42 -16.22 -5.54
C ARG A 238 -6.27 -14.96 -5.39
N THR A 239 -5.64 -13.85 -5.08
CA THR A 239 -6.28 -12.52 -4.96
C THR A 239 -5.99 -11.63 -6.17
N PHE A 240 -5.25 -12.12 -7.16
CA PHE A 240 -4.97 -11.39 -8.40
C PHE A 240 -6.23 -11.22 -9.25
N ARG A 241 -6.56 -9.99 -9.61
CA ARG A 241 -7.69 -9.63 -10.44
C ARG A 241 -7.33 -8.51 -11.43
N LEU A 242 -7.93 -8.53 -12.59
CA LEU A 242 -7.91 -7.44 -13.57
C LEU A 242 -9.34 -7.07 -13.92
N ASN A 243 -9.55 -5.80 -14.25
CA ASN A 243 -10.79 -5.34 -14.85
C ASN A 243 -10.63 -5.34 -16.40
N PRO A 244 -11.55 -5.95 -17.16
CA PRO A 244 -11.48 -5.98 -18.62
C PRO A 244 -11.67 -4.59 -19.24
N ASP A 245 -12.36 -3.67 -18.55
CA ASP A 245 -12.53 -2.27 -18.92
C ASP A 245 -12.07 -1.35 -17.79
N PRO A 246 -10.75 -1.06 -17.66
CA PRO A 246 -10.24 -0.23 -16.59
C PRO A 246 -10.80 1.20 -16.56
N HIS A 247 -11.37 1.71 -17.68
CA HIS A 247 -12.01 3.02 -17.70
C HIS A 247 -13.37 3.05 -16.98
N SER A 248 -14.01 1.90 -16.78
CA SER A 248 -15.25 1.78 -16.01
C SER A 248 -15.07 1.84 -14.49
N ILE A 249 -13.84 1.79 -14.01
CA ILE A 249 -13.54 1.81 -12.57
C ILE A 249 -13.94 3.17 -11.98
N CYS A 250 -14.78 3.12 -10.94
CA CYS A 250 -15.08 4.26 -10.09
C CYS A 250 -14.33 4.12 -8.77
N PHE A 251 -13.81 5.22 -8.24
CA PHE A 251 -13.04 5.25 -6.98
C PHE A 251 -13.88 5.82 -5.84
N GLY A 252 -13.45 5.53 -4.62
CA GLY A 252 -14.06 6.02 -3.40
C GLY A 252 -14.99 5.00 -2.76
N LEU A 253 -15.58 5.42 -1.65
CA LEU A 253 -16.58 4.64 -0.90
C LEU A 253 -17.83 5.51 -0.79
N ASP A 254 -19.00 4.98 -1.15
CA ASP A 254 -20.25 5.74 -1.27
C ASP A 254 -20.57 6.57 -0.02
N GLU A 255 -20.39 5.99 1.17
CA GLU A 255 -20.67 6.68 2.44
C GLU A 255 -19.66 7.79 2.77
N PHE A 256 -18.51 7.81 2.09
CA PHE A 256 -17.40 8.75 2.31
C PHE A 256 -17.07 9.58 1.08
N ALA A 257 -17.92 9.59 0.04
CA ALA A 257 -17.69 10.31 -1.21
C ALA A 257 -17.89 11.83 -1.10
N ASP A 258 -18.73 12.29 -0.14
CA ASP A 258 -19.00 13.73 0.06
C ASP A 258 -17.73 14.52 0.37
N ASP A 259 -17.68 15.79 -0.07
CA ASP A 259 -16.57 16.72 0.14
C ASP A 259 -16.14 16.86 1.61
N ARG A 260 -17.08 16.72 2.55
CA ARG A 260 -16.78 16.78 4.00
C ARG A 260 -15.78 15.70 4.43
N TRP A 261 -15.85 14.50 3.83
CA TRP A 261 -14.96 13.38 4.13
C TRP A 261 -13.62 13.49 3.42
N GLN A 262 -13.55 14.30 2.36
CA GLN A 262 -12.33 14.57 1.60
C GLN A 262 -11.45 15.64 2.24
N THR A 263 -11.89 16.27 3.35
CA THR A 263 -11.11 17.25 4.14
C THR A 263 -10.17 16.55 5.11
N ILE A 264 -9.11 17.23 5.59
CA ILE A 264 -8.20 16.70 6.63
C ILE A 264 -9.00 16.25 7.86
N ARG A 265 -9.94 17.09 8.33
CA ARG A 265 -10.82 16.73 9.45
C ARG A 265 -11.67 15.50 9.12
N GLY A 266 -12.22 15.43 7.90
CA GLY A 266 -13.01 14.30 7.42
C GLY A 266 -12.18 13.02 7.47
N MET A 267 -10.97 13.03 6.91
CA MET A 267 -10.05 11.89 6.94
C MET A 267 -9.72 11.42 8.36
N LEU A 268 -9.50 12.35 9.31
CA LEU A 268 -9.22 12.02 10.71
C LEU A 268 -10.41 11.41 11.45
N VAL A 269 -11.64 11.75 11.08
CA VAL A 269 -12.86 11.22 11.74
C VAL A 269 -13.51 10.05 10.97
N THR A 270 -13.06 9.73 9.77
CA THR A 270 -13.56 8.62 8.96
C THR A 270 -13.60 7.28 9.72
N PRO A 271 -12.61 6.91 10.58
CA PRO A 271 -12.68 5.67 11.36
C PRO A 271 -13.90 5.58 12.29
N LEU A 272 -14.48 6.72 12.68
CA LEU A 272 -15.66 6.81 13.55
C LEU A 272 -16.98 6.83 12.76
N GLY A 273 -16.92 7.01 11.43
CA GLY A 273 -18.07 7.01 10.55
C GLY A 273 -18.78 5.65 10.57
N ARG A 274 -20.09 5.66 10.37
CA ARG A 274 -20.86 4.43 10.15
C ARG A 274 -20.68 4.00 8.70
N GLN A 275 -20.40 2.74 8.48
CA GLN A 275 -20.46 2.11 7.17
C GLN A 275 -21.78 1.37 7.10
N SER A 276 -22.56 1.62 6.06
CA SER A 276 -23.72 0.80 5.75
C SER A 276 -23.23 -0.62 5.42
N PRO A 277 -23.98 -1.67 5.74
CA PRO A 277 -23.67 -2.98 5.19
C PRO A 277 -23.57 -2.86 3.66
N PRO A 278 -22.63 -3.57 3.01
CA PRO A 278 -22.57 -3.56 1.56
C PRO A 278 -23.97 -3.86 1.02
N GLU A 279 -24.50 -2.96 0.22
CA GLU A 279 -25.71 -3.23 -0.52
C GLU A 279 -25.34 -4.38 -1.46
N ILE A 280 -25.79 -5.60 -1.13
CA ILE A 280 -25.69 -6.73 -2.05
C ILE A 280 -26.46 -6.23 -3.26
N SER A 281 -25.71 -5.82 -4.29
CA SER A 281 -26.30 -5.28 -5.50
C SER A 281 -27.32 -6.30 -5.99
N ARG A 282 -28.58 -5.90 -6.03
CA ARG A 282 -29.72 -6.69 -6.52
C ARG A 282 -29.62 -6.99 -8.02
N LEU A 283 -28.40 -7.19 -8.51
CA LEU A 283 -28.15 -7.59 -9.90
C LEU A 283 -28.31 -9.09 -10.13
N ASP A 284 -28.62 -9.87 -9.07
CA ASP A 284 -28.92 -11.29 -9.21
C ASP A 284 -30.44 -11.57 -9.27
N GLU A 285 -31.30 -10.55 -9.13
CA GLU A 285 -32.72 -10.65 -9.43
C GLU A 285 -32.99 -10.11 -10.86
N VAL A 286 -32.35 -10.71 -11.84
CA VAL A 286 -32.94 -10.71 -13.20
C VAL A 286 -34.14 -11.67 -13.11
N GLU A 287 -35.33 -11.10 -12.97
CA GLU A 287 -36.56 -11.88 -13.15
C GLU A 287 -36.41 -12.65 -14.48
N PRO A 288 -36.70 -13.95 -14.49
CA PRO A 288 -36.67 -14.69 -15.74
C PRO A 288 -37.68 -14.04 -16.68
N GLU A 289 -37.21 -13.57 -17.85
CA GLU A 289 -38.08 -13.11 -18.91
C GLU A 289 -39.21 -14.12 -19.08
N GLU A 290 -40.46 -13.68 -18.81
CA GLU A 290 -41.63 -14.46 -19.14
C GLU A 290 -41.58 -14.82 -20.64
N SER A 291 -41.44 -16.11 -20.90
CA SER A 291 -41.50 -16.62 -22.26
C SER A 291 -42.84 -16.20 -22.87
N PRO A 292 -42.85 -15.62 -24.08
CA PRO A 292 -44.09 -15.22 -24.72
C PRO A 292 -44.99 -16.44 -24.89
N SER A 293 -46.22 -16.30 -24.40
CA SER A 293 -47.28 -17.32 -24.55
C SER A 293 -47.52 -17.59 -26.04
N PRO A 294 -47.70 -18.87 -26.45
CA PRO A 294 -47.96 -19.18 -27.84
C PRO A 294 -49.34 -18.60 -28.26
N SER A 295 -49.32 -17.76 -29.32
CA SER A 295 -50.53 -17.25 -29.95
C SER A 295 -51.35 -18.42 -30.44
N THR A 296 -52.52 -18.63 -29.87
CA THR A 296 -53.57 -19.50 -30.43
C THR A 296 -54.11 -18.84 -31.69
N THR A 297 -53.69 -19.32 -32.84
CA THR A 297 -54.38 -19.06 -34.11
C THR A 297 -55.59 -19.98 -34.16
N GLU A 298 -56.78 -19.42 -33.90
CA GLU A 298 -58.04 -20.03 -34.33
C GLU A 298 -58.24 -19.73 -35.83
N THR A 299 -58.52 -20.82 -36.58
CA THR A 299 -58.99 -20.81 -37.96
C THR A 299 -60.46 -20.52 -38.05
#